data_f0835d5008a1945d5edbfeb11ba618ae
#
_entry.id   f0835d5008a1945d5edbfeb11ba618ae
#
_cell.length_a   1.000
_cell.length_b   1.000
_cell.length_c   1.000
_cell.angle_alpha   90.00
_cell.angle_beta   90.00
_cell.angle_gamma   90.00
#
_symmetry.space_group_name_H-M   'P 1'
#
loop_
_entity.id
_entity.type
_entity.pdbx_description
1 polymer ?
#
loop_
_entity_poly.entity_id
_entity_poly.type
_entity_poly.pdbx_seq_one_letter_code
_entity_poly.pdbx_strand_id
1 'polypeptide(L)'
;HKADLNAQFIEKKTGLIVRPTVGINYSKNDYRMKNVQMRDESGDNFIVGNPKRFHDGYFSLLAQVEAGFTNKTWADAFFVSASYSKTDKELQTGSVQSKVYGMAERNSDSWNISARYQKYNFILKNMQLNASLSHTWDHSLTVDTAYRKYYWDGGYIVSQRNEIMGKEPSMRHYKRPLTIMRTNLDYRLNAHHTLNLNYHLSRTGNDRYDDLDTSFEPSK
;
A
#
# COMPACT_ATOMS: atom_id res chain seq x y z
N HIS A 1 1.12 -17.90 6.42
CA HIS A 1 -0.30 -18.11 6.75
C HIS A 1 -1.11 -16.98 6.13
N LYS A 2 -2.22 -17.34 5.46
CA LYS A 2 -3.13 -16.39 4.84
C LYS A 2 -4.57 -16.77 5.17
N ALA A 3 -5.40 -15.78 5.49
CA ALA A 3 -6.84 -15.95 5.67
C ALA A 3 -7.57 -14.77 5.04
N ASP A 4 -8.61 -15.06 4.25
CA ASP A 4 -9.47 -14.06 3.62
C ASP A 4 -10.93 -14.38 3.93
N LEU A 5 -11.70 -13.38 4.31
CA LEU A 5 -13.14 -13.44 4.50
C LEU A 5 -13.82 -12.39 3.62
N ASN A 6 -14.74 -12.84 2.78
CA ASN A 6 -15.60 -11.99 1.98
C ASN A 6 -17.06 -12.40 2.19
N ALA A 7 -17.92 -11.43 2.43
CA ALA A 7 -19.35 -11.67 2.58
C ALA A 7 -20.16 -10.62 1.82
N GLN A 8 -21.41 -10.94 1.51
CA GLN A 8 -22.36 -10.01 0.94
C GLN A 8 -23.71 -10.17 1.62
N PHE A 9 -24.27 -9.07 2.08
CA PHE A 9 -25.59 -8.97 2.66
C PHE A 9 -26.47 -8.09 1.77
N ILE A 10 -27.70 -8.53 1.52
CA ILE A 10 -28.67 -7.80 0.73
C ILE A 10 -29.94 -7.68 1.56
N GLU A 11 -30.31 -6.46 1.89
CA GLU A 11 -31.60 -6.16 2.52
C GLU A 11 -32.68 -6.01 1.45
N LYS A 12 -33.66 -6.93 1.43
CA LYS A 12 -34.64 -7.05 0.33
C LYS A 12 -35.61 -5.88 0.23
N LYS A 13 -35.96 -5.21 1.36
CA LYS A 13 -36.94 -4.11 1.37
C LYS A 13 -36.36 -2.84 0.78
N THR A 14 -35.14 -2.49 1.17
CA THR A 14 -34.47 -1.27 0.73
C THR A 14 -33.58 -1.49 -0.47
N GLY A 15 -33.14 -2.74 -0.72
CA GLY A 15 -32.14 -3.09 -1.73
C GLY A 15 -30.72 -2.64 -1.34
N LEU A 16 -30.50 -2.36 -0.03
CA LEU A 16 -29.17 -2.08 0.48
C LEU A 16 -28.29 -3.33 0.34
N ILE A 17 -27.11 -3.12 -0.19
CA ILE A 17 -26.07 -4.15 -0.34
C ILE A 17 -24.89 -3.74 0.54
N VAL A 18 -24.42 -4.65 1.39
CA VAL A 18 -23.23 -4.45 2.23
C VAL A 18 -22.24 -5.58 1.98
N ARG A 19 -20.98 -5.24 1.73
CA ARG A 19 -19.89 -6.17 1.40
C ARG A 19 -18.69 -5.94 2.32
N PRO A 20 -18.58 -6.62 3.46
CA PRO A 20 -17.36 -6.63 4.25
C PRO A 20 -16.33 -7.57 3.62
N THR A 21 -15.07 -7.15 3.69
CA THR A 21 -13.89 -7.93 3.30
C THR A 21 -12.82 -7.77 4.36
N VAL A 22 -12.24 -8.88 4.81
CA VAL A 22 -11.08 -8.88 5.71
C VAL A 22 -10.05 -9.86 5.16
N GLY A 23 -8.79 -9.44 5.08
CA GLY A 23 -7.67 -10.27 4.67
C GLY A 23 -6.51 -10.11 5.65
N ILE A 24 -5.93 -11.22 6.07
CA ILE A 24 -4.73 -11.25 6.92
C ILE A 24 -3.70 -12.15 6.25
N ASN A 25 -2.46 -11.67 6.21
CA ASN A 25 -1.33 -12.47 5.75
C ASN A 25 -0.16 -12.31 6.71
N TYR A 26 0.44 -13.44 7.08
CA TYR A 26 1.62 -13.49 7.93
C TYR A 26 2.63 -14.49 7.38
N SER A 27 3.89 -14.08 7.29
CA SER A 27 4.99 -14.95 6.88
C SER A 27 6.27 -14.57 7.62
N LYS A 28 7.00 -15.55 8.12
CA LYS A 28 8.35 -15.35 8.67
C LYS A 28 9.40 -15.18 7.59
N ASN A 29 9.17 -15.73 6.39
CA ASN A 29 10.12 -15.76 5.27
C ASN A 29 11.53 -16.26 5.65
N ASP A 30 11.63 -17.17 6.61
CA ASP A 30 12.89 -17.69 7.17
C ASP A 30 13.48 -18.86 6.37
N TYR A 31 13.26 -18.86 5.06
CA TYR A 31 13.76 -19.90 4.16
C TYR A 31 15.26 -19.73 3.83
N ARG A 32 15.87 -20.82 3.39
CA ARG A 32 17.26 -20.84 2.90
C ARG A 32 17.31 -20.41 1.44
N MET A 33 18.14 -19.41 1.16
CA MET A 33 18.41 -18.96 -0.20
C MET A 33 19.54 -19.79 -0.82
N LYS A 34 19.71 -19.71 -2.15
CA LYS A 34 20.76 -20.41 -2.87
C LYS A 34 21.63 -19.41 -3.65
N ASN A 35 22.93 -19.68 -3.70
CA ASN A 35 23.91 -18.94 -4.49
C ASN A 35 23.91 -17.43 -4.22
N VAL A 36 23.81 -17.03 -2.95
CA VAL A 36 23.82 -15.63 -2.53
C VAL A 36 25.26 -15.14 -2.44
N GLN A 37 25.52 -14.00 -3.06
CA GLN A 37 26.79 -13.29 -2.87
C GLN A 37 26.79 -12.63 -1.49
N MET A 38 27.68 -13.06 -0.63
CA MET A 38 27.80 -12.61 0.75
C MET A 38 29.19 -12.05 0.98
N ARG A 39 29.37 -11.29 2.07
CA ARG A 39 30.73 -11.03 2.60
C ARG A 39 31.11 -12.11 3.58
N ASP A 40 32.38 -12.46 3.61
CA ASP A 40 32.95 -13.36 4.61
C ASP A 40 32.91 -12.72 6.03
N GLU A 41 33.33 -13.47 7.03
CA GLU A 41 33.35 -13.00 8.44
C GLU A 41 34.30 -11.80 8.65
N SER A 42 35.35 -11.67 7.86
CA SER A 42 36.24 -10.49 7.87
C SER A 42 35.56 -9.26 7.26
N GLY A 43 34.57 -9.47 6.39
CA GLY A 43 33.90 -8.43 5.65
C GLY A 43 34.61 -7.92 4.42
N ASP A 44 35.80 -8.50 4.09
CA ASP A 44 36.67 -8.03 3.04
C ASP A 44 36.44 -8.74 1.70
N ASN A 45 36.08 -10.02 1.73
CA ASN A 45 35.93 -10.82 0.53
C ASN A 45 34.48 -11.16 0.24
N PHE A 46 34.17 -11.33 -1.04
CA PHE A 46 32.88 -11.89 -1.47
C PHE A 46 32.98 -13.40 -1.61
N ILE A 47 32.04 -14.08 -0.99
CA ILE A 47 31.84 -15.52 -1.10
C ILE A 47 30.44 -15.82 -1.60
N VAL A 48 30.23 -17.00 -2.17
CA VAL A 48 28.89 -17.48 -2.55
C VAL A 48 28.45 -18.54 -1.56
N GLY A 49 27.27 -18.37 -0.99
CA GLY A 49 26.72 -19.27 0.01
C GLY A 49 25.22 -19.44 -0.07
N ASN A 50 24.69 -20.26 0.85
CA ASN A 50 23.27 -20.57 0.95
C ASN A 50 22.71 -20.15 2.32
N PRO A 51 22.66 -18.85 2.63
CA PRO A 51 22.24 -18.38 3.94
C PRO A 51 20.75 -18.61 4.18
N LYS A 52 20.37 -18.66 5.45
CA LYS A 52 18.99 -18.60 5.89
C LYS A 52 18.62 -17.15 6.19
N ARG A 53 17.42 -16.72 5.76
CA ARG A 53 16.86 -15.42 6.17
C ARG A 53 16.47 -15.49 7.65
N PHE A 54 16.69 -14.39 8.38
CA PHE A 54 16.42 -14.31 9.83
C PHE A 54 15.65 -13.04 10.25
N HIS A 55 15.58 -12.02 9.37
CA HIS A 55 14.92 -10.74 9.60
C HIS A 55 14.12 -10.32 8.35
N ASP A 56 13.10 -11.11 7.99
CA ASP A 56 12.28 -10.90 6.81
C ASP A 56 10.79 -11.21 7.10
N GLY A 57 10.40 -11.06 8.35
CA GLY A 57 9.01 -11.19 8.77
C GLY A 57 8.11 -10.21 8.02
N TYR A 58 6.92 -10.66 7.72
CA TYR A 58 5.91 -9.87 7.00
C TYR A 58 4.54 -10.11 7.61
N PHE A 59 3.85 -9.03 7.93
CA PHE A 59 2.45 -9.04 8.32
C PHE A 59 1.68 -8.06 7.45
N SER A 60 0.48 -8.43 7.00
CA SER A 60 -0.45 -7.48 6.40
C SER A 60 -1.89 -7.76 6.82
N LEU A 61 -2.63 -6.68 7.00
CA LEU A 61 -4.06 -6.67 7.29
C LEU A 61 -4.75 -5.76 6.26
N LEU A 62 -5.88 -6.23 5.73
CA LEU A 62 -6.84 -5.42 4.98
C LEU A 62 -8.21 -5.60 5.63
N ALA A 63 -8.87 -4.50 5.94
CA ALA A 63 -10.28 -4.47 6.33
C ALA A 63 -11.01 -3.46 5.45
N GLN A 64 -12.12 -3.87 4.83
CA GLN A 64 -12.90 -3.04 3.94
C GLN A 64 -14.39 -3.29 4.17
N VAL A 65 -15.18 -2.25 4.08
CA VAL A 65 -16.62 -2.34 3.94
C VAL A 65 -17.07 -1.49 2.76
N GLU A 66 -17.89 -2.06 1.90
CA GLU A 66 -18.59 -1.36 0.83
C GLU A 66 -20.08 -1.47 1.10
N ALA A 67 -20.81 -0.34 1.00
CA ALA A 67 -22.25 -0.32 1.11
C ALA A 67 -22.87 0.52 -0.02
N GLY A 68 -24.03 0.12 -0.50
CA GLY A 68 -24.67 0.85 -1.59
C GLY A 68 -25.96 0.22 -2.08
N PHE A 69 -26.43 0.74 -3.20
CA PHE A 69 -27.69 0.38 -3.81
C PHE A 69 -27.51 0.14 -5.31
N THR A 70 -28.37 -0.72 -5.86
CA THR A 70 -28.51 -0.90 -7.31
C THR A 70 -29.97 -0.70 -7.72
N ASN A 71 -30.16 -0.39 -8.99
CA ASN A 71 -31.50 -0.30 -9.62
C ASN A 71 -32.45 0.68 -8.93
N LYS A 72 -31.93 1.85 -8.52
CA LYS A 72 -32.76 2.95 -8.00
C LYS A 72 -33.08 3.95 -9.11
N THR A 73 -34.18 4.70 -8.92
CA THR A 73 -34.56 5.72 -9.89
C THR A 73 -33.52 6.79 -10.11
N TRP A 74 -32.72 7.11 -9.06
CA TRP A 74 -31.69 8.11 -9.07
C TRP A 74 -30.27 7.55 -9.42
N ALA A 75 -30.06 6.23 -9.33
CA ALA A 75 -28.78 5.58 -9.68
C ALA A 75 -29.02 4.11 -10.08
N ASP A 76 -28.37 3.67 -11.14
CA ASP A 76 -28.33 2.24 -11.47
C ASP A 76 -27.34 1.49 -10.57
N ALA A 77 -26.30 2.18 -10.13
CA ALA A 77 -25.42 1.74 -9.05
C ALA A 77 -24.85 2.94 -8.29
N PHE A 78 -24.91 2.88 -6.96
CA PHE A 78 -24.25 3.82 -6.07
C PHE A 78 -23.66 3.05 -4.89
N PHE A 79 -22.34 3.19 -4.68
CA PHE A 79 -21.64 2.52 -3.59
C PHE A 79 -20.66 3.48 -2.93
N VAL A 80 -20.55 3.37 -1.61
CA VAL A 80 -19.53 4.02 -0.81
C VAL A 80 -18.72 2.93 -0.11
N SER A 81 -17.41 3.09 -0.04
CA SER A 81 -16.55 2.17 0.67
C SER A 81 -15.57 2.89 1.59
N ALA A 82 -15.23 2.23 2.69
CA ALA A 82 -14.13 2.59 3.56
C ALA A 82 -13.21 1.37 3.71
N SER A 83 -11.91 1.59 3.68
CA SER A 83 -10.95 0.54 3.93
C SER A 83 -9.78 1.03 4.78
N TYR A 84 -9.22 0.10 5.53
CA TYR A 84 -7.98 0.24 6.27
C TYR A 84 -7.03 -0.88 5.86
N SER A 85 -5.78 -0.55 5.62
CA SER A 85 -4.72 -1.53 5.42
C SER A 85 -3.53 -1.22 6.32
N LYS A 86 -2.88 -2.29 6.79
CA LYS A 86 -1.64 -2.21 7.57
C LYS A 86 -0.65 -3.22 7.05
N THR A 87 0.63 -2.84 7.01
CA THR A 87 1.74 -3.74 6.68
C THR A 87 2.90 -3.46 7.62
N ASP A 88 3.39 -4.52 8.27
CA ASP A 88 4.62 -4.49 9.05
C ASP A 88 5.62 -5.43 8.37
N LYS A 89 6.82 -4.95 8.08
CA LYS A 89 7.84 -5.69 7.36
C LYS A 89 9.23 -5.49 7.98
N GLU A 90 9.85 -6.58 8.39
CA GLU A 90 11.28 -6.65 8.65
C GLU A 90 12.06 -6.59 7.32
N LEU A 91 13.17 -5.87 7.30
CA LEU A 91 13.99 -5.70 6.11
C LEU A 91 15.27 -6.49 6.27
N GLN A 92 15.42 -7.59 5.53
CA GLN A 92 16.62 -8.43 5.61
C GLN A 92 17.79 -7.90 4.80
N THR A 93 17.53 -7.27 3.66
CA THR A 93 18.58 -6.75 2.77
C THR A 93 18.14 -5.45 2.11
N GLY A 94 19.13 -4.67 1.66
CA GLY A 94 18.93 -3.57 0.73
C GLY A 94 18.71 -4.02 -0.72
N SER A 95 19.07 -3.16 -1.66
CA SER A 95 19.04 -3.46 -3.10
C SER A 95 20.01 -4.55 -3.51
N VAL A 96 21.06 -4.78 -2.73
CA VAL A 96 22.04 -5.83 -2.92
C VAL A 96 22.03 -6.79 -1.74
N GLN A 97 22.13 -8.09 -2.03
CA GLN A 97 22.06 -9.15 -1.01
C GLN A 97 23.29 -9.18 -0.07
N SER A 98 24.40 -8.59 -0.48
CA SER A 98 25.59 -8.46 0.35
C SER A 98 25.46 -7.44 1.48
N LYS A 99 24.43 -6.58 1.46
CA LYS A 99 24.12 -5.63 2.52
C LYS A 99 22.97 -6.18 3.36
N VAL A 100 23.32 -6.76 4.50
CA VAL A 100 22.39 -7.45 5.40
C VAL A 100 21.92 -6.51 6.50
N TYR A 101 20.62 -6.52 6.78
CA TYR A 101 19.99 -5.81 7.87
C TYR A 101 19.46 -6.79 8.91
N GLY A 102 19.37 -6.38 10.15
CA GLY A 102 18.91 -7.22 11.24
C GLY A 102 17.99 -6.54 12.24
N MET A 103 17.79 -5.21 12.10
CA MET A 103 16.87 -4.43 12.93
C MET A 103 16.08 -3.40 12.12
N ALA A 104 16.39 -3.24 10.85
CA ALA A 104 15.68 -2.29 10.01
C ALA A 104 14.27 -2.79 9.69
N GLU A 105 13.28 -1.92 9.81
CA GLU A 105 11.87 -2.23 9.61
C GLU A 105 11.18 -1.19 8.72
N ARG A 106 10.10 -1.60 8.09
CA ARG A 106 9.17 -0.70 7.40
C ARG A 106 7.74 -1.04 7.76
N ASN A 107 7.06 -0.08 8.34
CA ASN A 107 5.66 -0.17 8.72
C ASN A 107 4.86 0.80 7.86
N SER A 108 3.68 0.41 7.43
CA SER A 108 2.78 1.29 6.70
C SER A 108 1.34 1.03 7.08
N ASP A 109 0.56 2.10 7.08
CA ASP A 109 -0.88 2.06 7.25
C ASP A 109 -1.56 3.02 6.29
N SER A 110 -2.75 2.68 5.89
CA SER A 110 -3.50 3.48 4.92
C SER A 110 -5.00 3.39 5.18
N TRP A 111 -5.65 4.55 5.17
CA TRP A 111 -7.09 4.68 5.13
C TRP A 111 -7.53 5.12 3.75
N ASN A 112 -8.61 4.53 3.26
CA ASN A 112 -9.22 4.97 2.01
C ASN A 112 -10.72 5.10 2.19
N ILE A 113 -11.29 6.17 1.63
CA ILE A 113 -12.73 6.34 1.45
C ILE A 113 -12.97 6.54 -0.04
N SER A 114 -13.98 5.86 -0.59
CA SER A 114 -14.34 6.03 -1.99
C SER A 114 -15.86 6.00 -2.20
N ALA A 115 -16.29 6.64 -3.29
CA ALA A 115 -17.66 6.58 -3.78
C ALA A 115 -17.64 6.31 -5.29
N ARG A 116 -18.61 5.53 -5.77
CA ARG A 116 -18.86 5.31 -7.19
C ARG A 116 -20.33 5.44 -7.52
N TYR A 117 -20.60 6.04 -8.64
CA TYR A 117 -21.94 6.31 -9.15
C TYR A 117 -22.03 5.93 -10.61
N GLN A 118 -23.11 5.28 -10.98
CA GLN A 118 -23.43 4.93 -12.36
C GLN A 118 -24.89 5.21 -12.62
N LYS A 119 -25.18 5.83 -13.77
CA LYS A 119 -26.53 6.11 -14.23
C LYS A 119 -26.62 6.01 -15.75
N TYR A 120 -27.52 5.14 -16.23
CA TYR A 120 -27.97 5.11 -17.62
C TYR A 120 -29.13 6.11 -17.80
N ASN A 121 -29.25 6.70 -18.98
CA ASN A 121 -30.21 7.76 -19.26
C ASN A 121 -30.12 8.89 -18.22
N PHE A 122 -28.91 9.37 -17.95
CA PHE A 122 -28.61 10.29 -16.84
C PHE A 122 -29.42 11.59 -16.92
N ILE A 123 -29.25 12.42 -17.95
CA ILE A 123 -30.03 13.63 -18.22
C ILE A 123 -30.87 13.43 -19.50
N LEU A 124 -30.26 12.82 -20.49
CA LEU A 124 -30.86 12.51 -21.78
C LEU A 124 -30.95 11.01 -21.98
N LYS A 125 -31.92 10.58 -22.81
CA LYS A 125 -31.98 9.18 -23.28
C LYS A 125 -30.66 8.81 -24.00
N ASN A 126 -30.15 7.61 -23.78
CA ASN A 126 -28.89 7.11 -24.31
C ASN A 126 -27.61 7.83 -23.80
N MET A 127 -27.71 8.60 -22.71
CA MET A 127 -26.59 9.21 -22.03
C MET A 127 -26.26 8.38 -20.79
N GLN A 128 -25.01 7.97 -20.63
CA GLN A 128 -24.52 7.23 -19.47
C GLN A 128 -23.47 8.05 -18.72
N LEU A 129 -23.62 8.13 -17.41
CA LEU A 129 -22.62 8.70 -16.52
C LEU A 129 -22.02 7.61 -15.62
N ASN A 130 -20.69 7.53 -15.58
CA ASN A 130 -19.91 6.80 -14.60
C ASN A 130 -19.00 7.78 -13.87
N ALA A 131 -19.11 7.86 -12.55
CA ALA A 131 -18.28 8.73 -11.73
C ALA A 131 -17.70 7.97 -10.54
N SER A 132 -16.46 8.25 -10.20
CA SER A 132 -15.83 7.74 -8.97
C SER A 132 -14.97 8.82 -8.34
N LEU A 133 -14.96 8.83 -7.01
CA LEU A 133 -14.14 9.68 -6.17
C LEU A 133 -13.50 8.81 -5.09
N SER A 134 -12.21 8.97 -4.86
CA SER A 134 -11.52 8.33 -3.74
C SER A 134 -10.52 9.28 -3.10
N HIS A 135 -10.38 9.12 -1.79
CA HIS A 135 -9.31 9.77 -1.03
C HIS A 135 -8.61 8.76 -0.16
N THR A 136 -7.29 8.75 -0.24
CA THR A 136 -6.41 7.83 0.51
C THR A 136 -5.48 8.66 1.38
N TRP A 137 -5.38 8.29 2.66
CA TRP A 137 -4.34 8.75 3.57
C TRP A 137 -3.33 7.61 3.73
N ASP A 138 -2.20 7.72 3.06
CA ASP A 138 -1.12 6.74 3.11
C ASP A 138 -0.02 7.26 4.03
N HIS A 139 0.41 6.42 4.97
CA HIS A 139 1.49 6.69 5.88
C HIS A 139 2.46 5.51 5.88
N SER A 140 3.76 5.79 5.86
CA SER A 140 4.79 4.78 6.03
C SER A 140 5.91 5.28 6.92
N LEU A 141 6.42 4.40 7.78
CA LEU A 141 7.52 4.60 8.70
C LEU A 141 8.64 3.63 8.32
N THR A 142 9.85 4.15 8.15
CA THR A 142 11.07 3.34 8.04
C THR A 142 11.89 3.56 9.31
N VAL A 143 12.13 2.48 10.04
CA VAL A 143 12.95 2.47 11.27
C VAL A 143 14.35 1.96 10.93
N ASP A 144 15.37 2.77 11.25
CA ASP A 144 16.77 2.48 10.99
C ASP A 144 17.63 3.11 12.10
N THR A 145 17.55 2.52 13.29
CA THR A 145 18.15 3.07 14.52
C THR A 145 19.41 2.35 14.98
N ALA A 146 19.74 1.20 14.37
CA ALA A 146 20.85 0.37 14.84
C ALA A 146 22.17 0.72 14.17
N TYR A 147 23.17 1.05 14.97
CA TYR A 147 24.57 1.17 14.55
C TYR A 147 25.25 -0.19 14.46
N ARG A 148 24.76 -1.04 13.54
CA ARG A 148 25.22 -2.41 13.36
C ARG A 148 25.39 -2.75 11.89
N LYS A 149 26.39 -3.54 11.60
CA LYS A 149 26.58 -4.19 10.30
C LYS A 149 26.40 -5.70 10.51
N TYR A 150 25.34 -6.23 9.95
CA TYR A 150 24.99 -7.64 10.07
C TYR A 150 25.63 -8.50 9.00
N TYR A 151 25.81 -9.77 9.34
CA TYR A 151 26.21 -10.84 8.44
C TYR A 151 25.04 -11.83 8.27
N TRP A 152 25.18 -12.72 7.29
CA TRP A 152 24.13 -13.69 6.98
C TRP A 152 23.95 -14.82 8.01
N ASP A 153 24.84 -14.99 8.93
CA ASP A 153 24.71 -15.89 10.08
C ASP A 153 23.89 -15.29 11.24
N GLY A 154 23.53 -14.02 11.13
CA GLY A 154 22.85 -13.24 12.17
C GLY A 154 23.82 -12.54 13.14
N GLY A 155 25.11 -12.77 13.02
CA GLY A 155 26.15 -12.03 13.74
C GLY A 155 26.23 -10.57 13.26
N TYR A 156 26.80 -9.70 14.11
CA TYR A 156 26.99 -8.30 13.76
C TYR A 156 28.26 -7.72 14.41
N ILE A 157 28.74 -6.66 13.82
CA ILE A 157 29.74 -5.77 14.42
C ILE A 157 29.14 -4.39 14.66
N VAL A 158 29.62 -3.69 15.68
CA VAL A 158 29.26 -2.29 15.91
C VAL A 158 29.78 -1.45 14.76
N SER A 159 28.97 -0.58 14.23
CA SER A 159 29.26 0.28 13.08
C SER A 159 29.11 1.75 13.50
N GLN A 160 29.78 2.64 12.80
CA GLN A 160 29.57 4.09 12.90
C GLN A 160 28.42 4.57 11.99
N ARG A 161 27.75 3.63 11.32
CA ARG A 161 26.64 3.89 10.40
C ARG A 161 25.49 2.96 10.70
N ASN A 162 24.29 3.45 10.54
CA ASN A 162 23.08 2.63 10.60
C ASN A 162 22.93 1.75 9.35
N GLU A 163 21.93 0.89 9.34
CA GLU A 163 21.80 -0.19 8.36
C GLU A 163 21.42 0.30 6.96
N ILE A 164 20.42 1.19 6.85
CA ILE A 164 19.86 1.65 5.57
C ILE A 164 20.44 3.01 5.17
N MET A 165 20.20 4.03 6.00
CA MET A 165 20.47 5.43 5.65
C MET A 165 21.97 5.78 5.74
N GLY A 166 22.74 5.05 6.54
CA GLY A 166 24.19 5.19 6.66
C GLY A 166 24.64 6.46 7.39
N LYS A 167 23.73 7.13 8.11
CA LYS A 167 23.95 8.35 8.91
C LYS A 167 23.52 8.10 10.35
N GLU A 168 23.02 9.16 10.99
CA GLU A 168 22.41 9.09 12.31
C GLU A 168 21.17 8.18 12.35
N PRO A 169 20.77 7.66 13.52
CA PRO A 169 19.55 6.91 13.69
C PRO A 169 18.35 7.65 13.11
N SER A 170 17.45 6.93 12.48
CA SER A 170 16.37 7.50 11.69
C SER A 170 15.06 6.78 11.97
N MET A 171 14.00 7.55 12.18
CA MET A 171 12.60 7.10 12.21
C MET A 171 11.80 7.94 11.21
N ARG A 172 11.90 7.57 9.94
CA ARG A 172 11.45 8.41 8.83
C ARG A 172 10.03 8.11 8.42
N HIS A 173 9.19 9.12 8.55
CA HIS A 173 7.79 9.10 8.18
C HIS A 173 7.57 9.71 6.80
N TYR A 174 6.66 9.09 6.04
CA TYR A 174 6.14 9.62 4.78
C TYR A 174 4.62 9.59 4.83
N LYS A 175 3.97 10.75 4.65
CA LYS A 175 2.52 10.89 4.53
C LYS A 175 2.19 11.32 3.10
N ARG A 176 1.39 10.53 2.41
CA ARG A 176 1.07 10.73 1.00
C ARG A 176 -0.44 10.68 0.76
N PRO A 177 -1.15 11.77 1.11
CA PRO A 177 -2.56 11.86 0.77
C PRO A 177 -2.75 11.89 -0.75
N LEU A 178 -3.72 11.12 -1.25
CA LEU A 178 -4.03 11.01 -2.66
C LEU A 178 -5.54 11.12 -2.86
N THR A 179 -5.97 12.11 -3.64
CA THR A 179 -7.36 12.23 -4.11
C THR A 179 -7.41 11.91 -5.60
N ILE A 180 -8.31 11.04 -6.01
CA ILE A 180 -8.58 10.72 -7.41
C ILE A 180 -10.06 10.89 -7.69
N MET A 181 -10.39 11.64 -8.72
CA MET A 181 -11.73 11.72 -9.31
C MET A 181 -11.66 11.26 -10.76
N ARG A 182 -12.58 10.40 -11.15
CA ARG A 182 -12.75 9.97 -12.55
C ARG A 182 -14.21 10.10 -12.91
N THR A 183 -14.46 10.68 -14.05
CA THR A 183 -15.81 10.81 -14.62
C THR A 183 -15.74 10.45 -16.10
N ASN A 184 -16.65 9.60 -16.51
CA ASN A 184 -16.86 9.23 -17.90
C ASN A 184 -18.33 9.53 -18.25
N LEU A 185 -18.54 10.25 -19.32
CA LEU A 185 -19.86 10.56 -19.88
C LEU A 185 -19.90 10.05 -21.30
N ASP A 186 -20.77 9.07 -21.56
CA ASP A 186 -21.03 8.53 -22.87
C ASP A 186 -22.40 9.01 -23.35
N TYR A 187 -22.45 9.57 -24.55
CA TYR A 187 -23.72 9.97 -25.18
C TYR A 187 -23.83 9.42 -26.59
N ARG A 188 -24.72 8.47 -26.78
CA ARG A 188 -25.04 7.89 -28.09
C ARG A 188 -26.05 8.78 -28.83
N LEU A 189 -25.54 9.57 -29.76
CA LEU A 189 -26.33 10.50 -30.58
C LEU A 189 -27.28 9.77 -31.54
N ASN A 190 -26.76 8.71 -32.20
CA ASN A 190 -27.51 7.87 -33.13
C ASN A 190 -26.82 6.51 -33.28
N ALA A 191 -27.26 5.71 -34.28
CA ALA A 191 -26.69 4.37 -34.50
C ALA A 191 -25.19 4.37 -34.87
N HIS A 192 -24.68 5.47 -35.38
CA HIS A 192 -23.31 5.57 -35.94
C HIS A 192 -22.38 6.50 -35.15
N HIS A 193 -22.91 7.34 -34.25
CA HIS A 193 -22.15 8.38 -33.55
C HIS A 193 -22.33 8.29 -32.05
N THR A 194 -21.24 8.22 -31.32
CA THR A 194 -21.17 8.30 -29.85
C THR A 194 -20.13 9.36 -29.46
N LEU A 195 -20.53 10.25 -28.56
CA LEU A 195 -19.61 11.17 -27.87
C LEU A 195 -19.17 10.52 -26.56
N ASN A 196 -17.86 10.56 -26.29
CA ASN A 196 -17.29 10.11 -25.03
C ASN A 196 -16.44 11.23 -24.43
N LEU A 197 -16.77 11.62 -23.20
CA LEU A 197 -16.02 12.60 -22.42
C LEU A 197 -15.45 11.92 -21.19
N ASN A 198 -14.12 11.94 -21.06
CA ASN A 198 -13.40 11.44 -19.90
C ASN A 198 -12.77 12.60 -19.15
N TYR A 199 -13.03 12.68 -17.85
CA TYR A 199 -12.37 13.62 -16.95
C TYR A 199 -11.64 12.85 -15.85
N HIS A 200 -10.37 13.20 -15.62
CA HIS A 200 -9.54 12.65 -14.56
C HIS A 200 -8.87 13.79 -13.80
N LEU A 201 -9.09 13.81 -12.49
CA LEU A 201 -8.38 14.68 -11.56
C LEU A 201 -7.59 13.81 -10.59
N SER A 202 -6.31 14.14 -10.39
CA SER A 202 -5.47 13.54 -9.36
C SER A 202 -4.77 14.65 -8.59
N ARG A 203 -4.88 14.60 -7.26
CA ARG A 203 -4.16 15.50 -6.36
C ARG A 203 -3.41 14.65 -5.34
N THR A 204 -2.09 14.80 -5.29
CA THR A 204 -1.23 14.13 -4.33
C THR A 204 -0.52 15.14 -3.44
N GLY A 205 -0.32 14.77 -2.18
CA GLY A 205 0.58 15.44 -1.25
C GLY A 205 1.77 14.53 -0.95
N ASN A 206 2.84 15.11 -0.47
CA ASN A 206 3.99 14.37 0.03
C ASN A 206 4.58 15.17 1.20
N ASP A 207 4.31 14.69 2.41
CA ASP A 207 4.88 15.20 3.64
C ASP A 207 5.80 14.13 4.24
N ARG A 208 6.97 14.57 4.73
CA ARG A 208 7.96 13.68 5.31
C ARG A 208 8.66 14.35 6.47
N TYR A 209 8.90 13.60 7.51
CA TYR A 209 9.65 14.04 8.68
C TYR A 209 10.37 12.86 9.32
N ASP A 210 11.33 13.14 10.18
CA ASP A 210 12.07 12.14 10.94
C ASP A 210 11.96 12.49 12.43
N ASP A 211 11.57 11.54 13.27
CA ASP A 211 11.39 11.78 14.71
C ASP A 211 12.71 12.01 15.42
N LEU A 212 13.83 11.55 14.86
CA LEU A 212 15.16 11.64 15.43
C LEU A 212 16.04 12.71 14.78
N ASP A 213 15.66 13.18 13.59
CA ASP A 213 16.36 14.24 12.85
C ASP A 213 15.39 15.38 12.51
N THR A 214 15.33 16.37 13.40
CA THR A 214 14.47 17.55 13.20
C THR A 214 14.92 18.46 12.05
N SER A 215 16.14 18.26 11.53
CA SER A 215 16.62 18.99 10.35
C SER A 215 16.15 18.37 9.02
N PHE A 216 15.54 17.21 9.08
CA PHE A 216 14.97 16.55 7.91
C PHE A 216 13.66 17.23 7.49
N GLU A 217 13.78 18.37 6.82
CA GLU A 217 12.62 19.07 6.26
C GLU A 217 12.27 18.57 4.85
N PRO A 218 10.98 18.61 4.47
CA PRO A 218 10.57 18.36 3.08
C PRO A 218 11.20 19.43 2.17
N SER A 219 11.85 19.02 1.10
CA SER A 219 12.15 19.96 0.02
C SER A 219 10.82 20.47 -0.54
N LYS A 220 10.58 21.76 -0.42
CA LYS A 220 9.43 22.47 -1.04
C LYS A 220 9.44 22.32 -2.55
#